data_5e3a36036395ccbe0af1e6104fc67563
#
_entry.id   5e3a36036395ccbe0af1e6104fc67563
#
_cell.length_a   1.000
_cell.length_b   1.000
_cell.length_c   1.000
_cell.angle_alpha   90.00
_cell.angle_beta   90.00
_cell.angle_gamma   90.00
#
_symmetry.space_group_name_H-M   'P 1'
#
loop_
_entity.id
_entity.type
_entity.pdbx_description
1 polymer ?
#
loop_
_entity_poly.entity_id
_entity_poly.type
_entity_poly.pdbx_seq_one_letter_code
_entity_poly.pdbx_strand_id
1 'polypeptide(L)'
;MHNNFIFERAILIFAVILLTVTSCADAKKNYIIAVSQCSEDSWRQKLKQELEMATFFNEGVELRFASANDDSHIQKRQIDSLLSSGADLLIVSPNQTDLLSDEIDKAYEAGIPVILFDRKTDSRKYTAFMGADNCQIGNMLGLFIADKLQGKGKIVEIIGLRGSSPAAERHEGFVSAISRFPGLEIVRCEYGDWTEESGETAMKQILSGYDGAVDAVFGGNDRMALGARRVMMQAGRDISNTLFVGVDALPEPDGGMGLVADSTLSASAIYPTHGDELMILALDILRGKEYPKETLLQ
;
A
#
# COMPACT_ATOMS: atom_id res chain seq x y z
N MET A 1 43.67 7.03 67.05
CA MET A 1 43.93 6.34 65.74
C MET A 1 42.72 5.49 65.20
N HIS A 2 41.59 5.41 65.88
CA HIS A 2 40.49 4.53 65.43
C HIS A 2 39.44 5.25 64.54
N ASN A 3 39.36 6.58 64.52
CA ASN A 3 38.34 7.33 63.79
C ASN A 3 38.69 7.57 62.34
N ASN A 4 39.91 7.50 61.89
CA ASN A 4 40.29 7.73 60.50
C ASN A 4 39.97 6.55 59.59
N PHE A 5 39.97 5.32 60.09
CA PHE A 5 39.70 4.10 59.32
C PHE A 5 38.22 3.95 58.95
N ILE A 6 37.29 4.48 59.74
CA ILE A 6 35.85 4.42 59.48
C ILE A 6 35.48 5.46 58.41
N PHE A 7 36.15 6.62 58.42
CA PHE A 7 35.91 7.70 57.48
C PHE A 7 36.40 7.34 56.04
N GLU A 8 37.58 6.73 55.92
CA GLU A 8 38.10 6.26 54.64
C GLU A 8 37.29 5.13 54.04
N ARG A 9 36.78 4.18 54.83
CA ARG A 9 35.89 3.13 54.38
C ARG A 9 34.51 3.67 53.92
N ALA A 10 33.97 4.67 54.59
CA ALA A 10 32.73 5.32 54.21
C ALA A 10 32.86 6.09 52.89
N ILE A 11 34.00 6.77 52.66
CA ILE A 11 34.28 7.46 51.39
C ILE A 11 34.46 6.48 50.24
N LEU A 12 35.14 5.33 50.49
CA LEU A 12 35.30 4.30 49.45
C LEU A 12 33.97 3.62 49.05
N ILE A 13 33.09 3.38 50.03
CA ILE A 13 31.76 2.80 49.78
C ILE A 13 30.88 3.81 49.02
N PHE A 14 30.95 5.10 49.36
CA PHE A 14 30.21 6.13 48.64
C PHE A 14 30.72 6.34 47.20
N ALA A 15 32.02 6.25 46.96
CA ALA A 15 32.62 6.33 45.64
C ALA A 15 32.27 5.11 44.77
N VAL A 16 32.16 3.90 45.34
CA VAL A 16 31.74 2.69 44.60
C VAL A 16 30.26 2.73 44.29
N ILE A 17 29.40 3.26 45.18
CA ILE A 17 27.97 3.44 44.91
C ILE A 17 27.75 4.53 43.84
N LEU A 18 28.55 5.61 43.81
CA LEU A 18 28.43 6.65 42.79
C LEU A 18 28.87 6.17 41.40
N LEU A 19 29.80 5.19 41.32
CA LEU A 19 30.27 4.61 40.06
C LEU A 19 29.29 3.59 39.46
N THR A 20 28.32 3.09 40.24
CA THR A 20 27.31 2.16 39.74
C THR A 20 26.03 2.84 39.22
N VAL A 21 25.90 4.15 39.42
CA VAL A 21 24.73 4.95 38.95
C VAL A 21 25.00 5.65 37.58
N THR A 22 26.24 5.59 37.11
CA THR A 22 26.58 6.14 35.80
C THR A 22 26.68 5.03 34.77
N SER A 23 25.64 4.79 34.05
CA SER A 23 25.56 4.37 32.68
C SER A 23 24.40 3.39 32.41
N CYS A 24 23.19 3.88 32.60
CA CYS A 24 22.16 3.57 31.66
C CYS A 24 21.84 4.88 30.89
N ALA A 25 22.82 5.41 30.20
CA ALA A 25 22.53 6.08 28.96
C ALA A 25 22.09 4.94 28.04
N ASP A 26 20.81 4.80 27.81
CA ASP A 26 20.32 3.93 26.75
C ASP A 26 21.11 4.26 25.49
N ALA A 27 22.04 3.38 25.13
CA ALA A 27 22.72 3.48 23.87
C ALA A 27 21.62 3.54 22.84
N LYS A 28 21.48 4.70 22.16
CA LYS A 28 20.42 4.94 21.19
C LYS A 28 20.46 3.79 20.21
N LYS A 29 19.51 2.86 20.30
CA LYS A 29 19.50 1.66 19.47
C LYS A 29 19.21 2.11 18.04
N ASN A 30 20.15 1.87 17.14
CA ASN A 30 19.91 2.09 15.72
C ASN A 30 19.06 0.92 15.19
N TYR A 31 17.98 1.23 14.52
CA TYR A 31 17.12 0.25 13.89
C TYR A 31 17.30 0.26 12.37
N ILE A 32 17.39 -0.92 11.77
CA ILE A 32 17.39 -1.11 10.33
C ILE A 32 15.99 -1.60 9.93
N ILE A 33 15.24 -0.74 9.25
CA ILE A 33 13.91 -1.05 8.71
C ILE A 33 14.07 -1.35 7.23
N ALA A 34 13.83 -2.60 6.85
CA ALA A 34 13.81 -3.03 5.46
C ALA A 34 12.42 -2.76 4.85
N VAL A 35 12.40 -2.22 3.63
CA VAL A 35 11.17 -1.92 2.89
C VAL A 35 11.23 -2.62 1.53
N SER A 36 10.37 -3.62 1.33
CA SER A 36 10.23 -4.35 0.07
C SER A 36 8.95 -3.92 -0.64
N GLN A 37 9.11 -3.18 -1.72
CA GLN A 37 7.99 -2.74 -2.57
C GLN A 37 7.87 -3.61 -3.82
N CYS A 38 6.62 -3.86 -4.26
CA CYS A 38 6.37 -4.64 -5.48
C CYS A 38 6.71 -3.87 -6.76
N SER A 39 6.53 -2.54 -6.79
CA SER A 39 6.73 -1.68 -7.97
C SER A 39 7.34 -0.33 -7.60
N GLU A 40 7.56 0.53 -8.61
CA GLU A 40 8.06 1.91 -8.46
C GLU A 40 7.11 2.95 -9.10
N ASP A 41 5.81 2.67 -9.10
CA ASP A 41 4.81 3.64 -9.55
C ASP A 41 4.79 4.93 -8.71
N SER A 42 4.07 5.95 -9.17
CA SER A 42 4.02 7.26 -8.52
C SER A 42 3.49 7.18 -7.08
N TRP A 43 2.53 6.29 -6.80
CA TRP A 43 2.01 6.09 -5.45
C TRP A 43 3.09 5.55 -4.50
N ARG A 44 3.90 4.59 -4.96
CA ARG A 44 5.00 4.01 -4.19
C ARG A 44 6.18 4.95 -4.03
N GLN A 45 6.44 5.79 -5.02
CA GLN A 45 7.43 6.87 -4.91
C GLN A 45 7.03 7.88 -3.83
N LYS A 46 5.74 8.24 -3.76
CA LYS A 46 5.21 9.09 -2.70
C LYS A 46 5.38 8.45 -1.32
N LEU A 47 5.02 7.17 -1.15
CA LEU A 47 5.23 6.42 0.10
C LEU A 47 6.72 6.44 0.52
N LYS A 48 7.62 6.17 -0.43
CA LYS A 48 9.07 6.19 -0.17
C LYS A 48 9.53 7.54 0.34
N GLN A 49 9.10 8.63 -0.30
CA GLN A 49 9.44 10.00 0.12
C GLN A 49 8.92 10.31 1.52
N GLU A 50 7.70 9.88 1.86
CA GLU A 50 7.13 10.07 3.20
C GLU A 50 7.92 9.28 4.27
N LEU A 51 8.31 8.04 3.99
CA LEU A 51 9.14 7.23 4.89
C LEU A 51 10.55 7.84 5.07
N GLU A 52 11.18 8.29 3.98
CA GLU A 52 12.47 8.97 4.03
C GLU A 52 12.37 10.27 4.84
N MET A 53 11.30 11.05 4.63
CA MET A 53 11.05 12.26 5.41
C MET A 53 10.87 11.94 6.90
N ALA A 54 10.17 10.87 7.23
CA ALA A 54 9.95 10.47 8.61
C ALA A 54 11.25 10.11 9.36
N THR A 55 12.32 9.69 8.65
CA THR A 55 13.63 9.42 9.28
C THR A 55 14.29 10.66 9.82
N PHE A 56 14.05 11.85 9.23
CA PHE A 56 14.60 13.12 9.75
C PHE A 56 14.09 13.44 11.15
N PHE A 57 12.92 12.95 11.51
CA PHE A 57 12.30 13.17 12.81
C PHE A 57 12.52 11.99 13.77
N ASN A 58 13.12 10.90 13.28
CA ASN A 58 13.36 9.67 14.05
C ASN A 58 14.83 9.25 13.95
N GLU A 59 15.69 9.93 14.74
CA GLU A 59 17.12 9.61 14.77
C GLU A 59 17.37 8.15 15.16
N GLY A 60 18.36 7.52 14.55
CA GLY A 60 18.73 6.13 14.77
C GLY A 60 17.88 5.14 13.94
N VAL A 61 17.27 5.59 12.85
CA VAL A 61 16.59 4.74 11.87
C VAL A 61 17.36 4.76 10.56
N GLU A 62 17.69 3.58 10.04
CA GLU A 62 18.19 3.35 8.69
C GLU A 62 17.11 2.64 7.88
N LEU A 63 16.72 3.22 6.74
CA LEU A 63 15.81 2.58 5.78
C LEU A 63 16.62 1.88 4.68
N ARG A 64 16.25 0.63 4.37
CA ARG A 64 16.78 -0.12 3.24
C ARG A 64 15.66 -0.50 2.30
N PHE A 65 15.62 0.13 1.14
CA PHE A 65 14.59 -0.10 0.12
C PHE A 65 15.03 -1.11 -0.92
N ALA A 66 14.07 -1.94 -1.36
CA ALA A 66 14.15 -2.72 -2.58
C ALA A 66 12.82 -2.66 -3.32
N SER A 67 12.86 -2.51 -4.63
CA SER A 67 11.69 -2.55 -5.51
C SER A 67 11.82 -3.68 -6.52
N ALA A 68 10.75 -4.42 -6.72
CA ALA A 68 10.73 -5.62 -7.52
C ALA A 68 10.30 -5.40 -8.97
N ASN A 69 9.89 -4.18 -9.35
CA ASN A 69 9.40 -3.87 -10.69
C ASN A 69 8.34 -4.87 -11.18
N ASP A 70 7.36 -5.18 -10.33
CA ASP A 70 6.25 -6.09 -10.56
C ASP A 70 6.62 -7.57 -10.79
N ASP A 71 7.85 -7.97 -10.42
CA ASP A 71 8.31 -9.35 -10.50
C ASP A 71 8.38 -9.99 -9.10
N SER A 72 7.46 -10.94 -8.83
CA SER A 72 7.41 -11.66 -7.55
C SER A 72 8.68 -12.48 -7.28
N HIS A 73 9.37 -13.00 -8.30
CA HIS A 73 10.61 -13.75 -8.12
C HIS A 73 11.79 -12.83 -7.77
N ILE A 74 11.80 -11.62 -8.31
CA ILE A 74 12.76 -10.59 -7.90
C ILE A 74 12.48 -10.21 -6.46
N GLN A 75 11.20 -9.97 -6.09
CA GLN A 75 10.83 -9.59 -4.74
C GLN A 75 11.25 -10.61 -3.68
N LYS A 76 11.08 -11.93 -3.95
CA LYS A 76 11.56 -13.00 -3.08
C LYS A 76 13.05 -12.87 -2.76
N ARG A 77 13.89 -12.76 -3.79
CA ARG A 77 15.35 -12.62 -3.63
C ARG A 77 15.74 -11.34 -2.89
N GLN A 78 15.00 -10.26 -3.11
CA GLN A 78 15.22 -8.98 -2.43
C GLN A 78 14.89 -9.08 -0.95
N ILE A 79 13.78 -9.73 -0.58
CA ILE A 79 13.41 -9.97 0.82
C ILE A 79 14.53 -10.76 1.52
N ASP A 80 14.98 -11.88 0.93
CA ASP A 80 16.08 -12.68 1.49
C ASP A 80 17.36 -11.84 1.68
N SER A 81 17.69 -10.97 0.72
CA SER A 81 18.86 -10.07 0.81
C SER A 81 18.71 -9.03 1.92
N LEU A 82 17.53 -8.41 2.02
CA LEU A 82 17.23 -7.41 3.05
C LEU A 82 17.31 -8.02 4.45
N LEU A 83 16.75 -9.21 4.66
CA LEU A 83 16.82 -9.93 5.94
C LEU A 83 18.25 -10.32 6.28
N SER A 84 19.01 -10.84 5.31
CA SER A 84 20.41 -11.22 5.49
C SER A 84 21.31 -10.02 5.81
N SER A 85 20.89 -8.82 5.45
CA SER A 85 21.63 -7.58 5.76
C SER A 85 21.43 -7.08 7.19
N GLY A 86 20.67 -7.82 8.03
CA GLY A 86 20.46 -7.51 9.44
C GLY A 86 19.30 -6.56 9.72
N ALA A 87 18.20 -6.67 8.95
CA ALA A 87 16.98 -5.90 9.21
C ALA A 87 16.38 -6.26 10.57
N ASP A 88 16.02 -5.25 11.36
CA ASP A 88 15.31 -5.39 12.63
C ASP A 88 13.79 -5.51 12.44
N LEU A 89 13.27 -5.04 11.30
CA LEU A 89 11.86 -5.09 10.91
C LEU A 89 11.75 -5.08 9.37
N LEU A 90 10.78 -5.83 8.84
CA LEU A 90 10.42 -5.85 7.42
C LEU A 90 9.06 -5.19 7.21
N ILE A 91 9.02 -4.13 6.39
CA ILE A 91 7.80 -3.61 5.77
C ILE A 91 7.73 -4.21 4.38
N VAL A 92 6.62 -4.85 4.02
CA VAL A 92 6.49 -5.48 2.72
C VAL A 92 5.12 -5.22 2.09
N SER A 93 5.13 -4.82 0.83
CA SER A 93 3.97 -4.73 -0.05
C SER A 93 4.08 -5.86 -1.07
N PRO A 94 3.49 -7.04 -0.81
CA PRO A 94 3.71 -8.21 -1.67
C PRO A 94 3.10 -7.99 -3.05
N ASN A 95 3.84 -8.38 -4.11
CA ASN A 95 3.33 -8.24 -5.47
C ASN A 95 2.08 -9.10 -5.70
N GLN A 96 2.13 -10.36 -5.29
CA GLN A 96 1.00 -11.29 -5.34
C GLN A 96 0.86 -12.03 -4.00
N THR A 97 -0.38 -12.30 -3.60
CA THR A 97 -0.72 -12.82 -2.26
C THR A 97 -0.10 -14.19 -1.98
N ASP A 98 -0.23 -15.12 -2.92
CA ASP A 98 0.23 -16.51 -2.81
C ASP A 98 1.75 -16.64 -2.97
N LEU A 99 2.32 -15.96 -3.95
CA LEU A 99 3.73 -16.12 -4.32
C LEU A 99 4.71 -15.61 -3.25
N LEU A 100 4.32 -14.64 -2.43
CA LEU A 100 5.20 -14.02 -1.42
C LEU A 100 4.98 -14.56 0.00
N SER A 101 3.95 -15.37 0.23
CA SER A 101 3.61 -15.86 1.56
C SER A 101 4.76 -16.61 2.24
N ASP A 102 5.46 -17.49 1.52
CA ASP A 102 6.54 -18.31 2.09
C ASP A 102 7.72 -17.46 2.61
N GLU A 103 8.15 -16.43 1.87
CA GLU A 103 9.25 -15.55 2.25
C GLU A 103 8.88 -14.67 3.45
N ILE A 104 7.63 -14.22 3.49
CA ILE A 104 7.08 -13.42 4.59
C ILE A 104 6.96 -14.29 5.84
N ASP A 105 6.47 -15.51 5.71
CA ASP A 105 6.38 -16.49 6.78
C ASP A 105 7.74 -16.81 7.39
N LYS A 106 8.77 -17.02 6.57
CA LYS A 106 10.15 -17.25 7.03
C LYS A 106 10.69 -16.08 7.84
N ALA A 107 10.46 -14.83 7.42
CA ALA A 107 10.87 -13.65 8.18
C ALA A 107 10.20 -13.62 9.56
N TYR A 108 8.89 -13.83 9.60
CA TYR A 108 8.11 -13.85 10.83
C TYR A 108 8.55 -14.98 11.78
N GLU A 109 8.77 -16.19 11.26
CA GLU A 109 9.23 -17.36 12.03
C GLU A 109 10.67 -17.20 12.54
N ALA A 110 11.49 -16.43 11.84
CA ALA A 110 12.82 -16.04 12.32
C ALA A 110 12.78 -14.97 13.43
N GLY A 111 11.59 -14.52 13.84
CA GLY A 111 11.42 -13.53 14.89
C GLY A 111 11.61 -12.09 14.42
N ILE A 112 11.67 -11.84 13.11
CA ILE A 112 11.72 -10.49 12.55
C ILE A 112 10.28 -9.99 12.43
N PRO A 113 9.92 -8.87 13.07
CA PRO A 113 8.60 -8.27 12.90
C PRO A 113 8.32 -7.94 11.44
N VAL A 114 7.12 -8.29 10.95
CA VAL A 114 6.69 -8.03 9.59
C VAL A 114 5.45 -7.14 9.59
N ILE A 115 5.52 -6.02 8.90
CA ILE A 115 4.36 -5.19 8.58
C ILE A 115 3.99 -5.43 7.12
N LEU A 116 2.80 -5.96 6.89
CA LEU A 116 2.18 -5.94 5.57
C LEU A 116 1.63 -4.53 5.33
N PHE A 117 2.00 -3.92 4.22
CA PHE A 117 1.53 -2.58 3.86
C PHE A 117 0.84 -2.60 2.50
N ASP A 118 -0.33 -1.94 2.41
CA ASP A 118 -1.13 -1.86 1.19
C ASP A 118 -1.70 -3.23 0.75
N ARG A 119 -0.85 -4.24 0.57
CA ARG A 119 -1.22 -5.57 0.07
C ARG A 119 -1.09 -6.64 1.15
N LYS A 120 -1.94 -7.65 1.07
CA LYS A 120 -1.98 -8.80 1.99
C LYS A 120 -1.37 -10.04 1.36
N THR A 121 -1.08 -11.04 2.19
CA THR A 121 -0.75 -12.41 1.77
C THR A 121 -1.87 -13.36 2.17
N ASP A 122 -1.82 -14.61 1.69
CA ASP A 122 -2.75 -15.67 2.12
C ASP A 122 -2.43 -16.18 3.53
N SER A 123 -1.24 -15.86 4.05
CA SER A 123 -0.81 -16.21 5.39
C SER A 123 -1.30 -15.24 6.45
N ARG A 124 -1.32 -15.71 7.70
CA ARG A 124 -1.56 -14.88 8.90
C ARG A 124 -0.29 -14.64 9.72
N LYS A 125 0.88 -15.07 9.23
CA LYS A 125 2.17 -14.91 9.89
C LYS A 125 2.77 -13.54 9.57
N TYR A 126 2.23 -12.51 10.18
CA TYR A 126 2.74 -11.14 10.14
C TYR A 126 2.45 -10.46 11.48
N THR A 127 3.21 -9.42 11.78
CA THR A 127 3.10 -8.66 13.03
C THR A 127 1.93 -7.69 12.98
N ALA A 128 1.84 -6.88 11.92
CA ALA A 128 0.75 -5.94 11.71
C ALA A 128 0.44 -5.77 10.21
N PHE A 129 -0.77 -5.32 9.90
CA PHE A 129 -1.18 -4.86 8.58
C PHE A 129 -1.59 -3.39 8.66
N MET A 130 -1.18 -2.60 7.66
CA MET A 130 -1.65 -1.23 7.46
C MET A 130 -2.00 -1.04 5.98
N GLY A 131 -3.20 -0.54 5.67
CA GLY A 131 -3.65 -0.32 4.30
C GLY A 131 -5.08 0.23 4.28
N ALA A 132 -5.60 0.52 3.09
CA ALA A 132 -6.98 1.00 2.94
C ALA A 132 -8.00 -0.15 2.87
N ASP A 133 -9.27 0.17 3.14
CA ASP A 133 -10.39 -0.74 2.91
C ASP A 133 -10.75 -0.76 1.42
N ASN A 134 -10.09 -1.63 0.68
CA ASN A 134 -10.30 -1.75 -0.75
C ASN A 134 -11.72 -2.22 -1.13
N CYS A 135 -12.36 -3.01 -0.27
CA CYS A 135 -13.75 -3.43 -0.49
C CYS A 135 -14.70 -2.23 -0.38
N GLN A 136 -14.48 -1.37 0.61
CA GLN A 136 -15.25 -0.13 0.77
C GLN A 136 -15.01 0.84 -0.39
N ILE A 137 -13.77 0.96 -0.89
CA ILE A 137 -13.44 1.80 -2.05
C ILE A 137 -14.20 1.33 -3.29
N GLY A 138 -14.13 0.03 -3.61
CA GLY A 138 -14.88 -0.54 -4.74
C GLY A 138 -16.38 -0.32 -4.60
N ASN A 139 -16.93 -0.54 -3.40
CA ASN A 139 -18.34 -0.33 -3.12
C ASN A 139 -18.77 1.14 -3.30
N MET A 140 -17.98 2.08 -2.80
CA MET A 140 -18.24 3.51 -2.91
C MET A 140 -18.27 3.98 -4.37
N LEU A 141 -17.30 3.54 -5.19
CA LEU A 141 -17.26 3.89 -6.62
C LEU A 141 -18.39 3.22 -7.40
N GLY A 142 -18.77 2.00 -7.06
CA GLY A 142 -19.94 1.35 -7.61
C GLY A 142 -21.24 2.10 -7.31
N LEU A 143 -21.41 2.58 -6.08
CA LEU A 143 -22.56 3.43 -5.70
C LEU A 143 -22.53 4.79 -6.40
N PHE A 144 -21.36 5.39 -6.58
CA PHE A 144 -21.21 6.63 -7.36
C PHE A 144 -21.66 6.43 -8.81
N ILE A 145 -21.23 5.35 -9.49
CA ILE A 145 -21.67 5.04 -10.84
C ILE A 145 -23.18 4.80 -10.87
N ALA A 146 -23.72 4.07 -9.91
CA ALA A 146 -25.14 3.78 -9.82
C ALA A 146 -25.98 5.06 -9.67
N ASP A 147 -25.54 6.00 -8.85
CA ASP A 147 -26.19 7.30 -8.69
C ASP A 147 -26.17 8.10 -10.01
N LYS A 148 -24.98 8.25 -10.60
CA LYS A 148 -24.82 9.02 -11.84
C LYS A 148 -25.58 8.45 -13.02
N LEU A 149 -25.63 7.13 -13.15
CA LEU A 149 -26.40 6.43 -14.18
C LEU A 149 -27.87 6.18 -13.81
N GLN A 150 -28.32 6.67 -12.65
CA GLN A 150 -29.69 6.48 -12.16
C GLN A 150 -30.12 5.01 -12.14
N GLY A 151 -29.19 4.13 -11.78
CA GLY A 151 -29.40 2.70 -11.63
C GLY A 151 -29.56 1.91 -12.94
N LYS A 152 -29.17 2.47 -14.10
CA LYS A 152 -29.30 1.79 -15.40
C LYS A 152 -28.15 2.12 -16.33
N GLY A 153 -27.48 1.10 -16.87
CA GLY A 153 -26.39 1.27 -17.84
C GLY A 153 -25.49 0.05 -17.97
N LYS A 154 -24.56 0.14 -18.91
CA LYS A 154 -23.57 -0.87 -19.24
C LYS A 154 -22.20 -0.44 -18.74
N ILE A 155 -21.57 -1.27 -17.93
CA ILE A 155 -20.32 -0.95 -17.23
C ILE A 155 -19.24 -1.90 -17.71
N VAL A 156 -18.04 -1.35 -17.90
CA VAL A 156 -16.82 -2.11 -18.13
C VAL A 156 -15.93 -1.96 -16.91
N GLU A 157 -15.30 -3.04 -16.48
CA GLU A 157 -14.34 -3.03 -15.40
C GLU A 157 -12.94 -3.43 -15.90
N ILE A 158 -11.92 -2.64 -15.53
CA ILE A 158 -10.53 -3.01 -15.68
C ILE A 158 -9.96 -3.24 -14.27
N ILE A 159 -9.90 -4.51 -13.91
CA ILE A 159 -9.42 -4.99 -12.61
C ILE A 159 -7.90 -4.76 -12.55
N GLY A 160 -7.34 -4.57 -11.36
CA GLY A 160 -5.89 -4.43 -11.18
C GLY A 160 -5.10 -5.72 -11.41
N LEU A 161 -3.86 -5.76 -10.92
CA LEU A 161 -2.97 -6.91 -11.08
C LEU A 161 -3.60 -8.19 -10.53
N ARG A 162 -3.67 -9.21 -11.37
CA ARG A 162 -4.17 -10.54 -10.98
C ARG A 162 -3.35 -11.13 -9.83
N GLY A 163 -4.02 -11.58 -8.78
CA GLY A 163 -3.39 -12.14 -7.59
C GLY A 163 -2.94 -11.11 -6.56
N SER A 164 -3.23 -9.82 -6.74
CA SER A 164 -3.03 -8.83 -5.69
C SER A 164 -4.31 -8.61 -4.88
N SER A 165 -4.19 -8.43 -3.57
CA SER A 165 -5.35 -8.25 -2.68
C SER A 165 -6.15 -6.99 -2.99
N PRO A 166 -5.58 -5.80 -3.31
CA PRO A 166 -6.38 -4.63 -3.67
C PRO A 166 -7.26 -4.86 -4.91
N ALA A 167 -6.75 -5.59 -5.91
CA ALA A 167 -7.52 -5.89 -7.11
C ALA A 167 -8.75 -6.76 -6.81
N ALA A 168 -8.57 -7.82 -6.02
CA ALA A 168 -9.65 -8.71 -5.63
C ALA A 168 -10.68 -8.02 -4.74
N GLU A 169 -10.23 -7.29 -3.73
CA GLU A 169 -11.09 -6.61 -2.76
C GLU A 169 -11.88 -5.45 -3.41
N ARG A 170 -11.25 -4.63 -4.30
CA ARG A 170 -11.95 -3.57 -5.04
C ARG A 170 -13.02 -4.16 -5.95
N HIS A 171 -12.69 -5.23 -6.68
CA HIS A 171 -13.64 -5.94 -7.51
C HIS A 171 -14.84 -6.46 -6.72
N GLU A 172 -14.61 -7.14 -5.59
CA GLU A 172 -15.66 -7.65 -4.73
C GLU A 172 -16.59 -6.55 -4.24
N GLY A 173 -16.03 -5.45 -3.73
CA GLY A 173 -16.81 -4.30 -3.27
C GLY A 173 -17.61 -3.65 -4.40
N PHE A 174 -17.01 -3.51 -5.58
CA PHE A 174 -17.66 -2.96 -6.76
C PHE A 174 -18.86 -3.81 -7.23
N VAL A 175 -18.64 -5.11 -7.41
CA VAL A 175 -19.70 -6.06 -7.80
C VAL A 175 -20.82 -6.08 -6.77
N SER A 176 -20.47 -6.06 -5.47
CA SER A 176 -21.46 -5.98 -4.39
C SER A 176 -22.34 -4.72 -4.48
N ALA A 177 -21.78 -3.58 -4.85
CA ALA A 177 -22.55 -2.34 -5.05
C ALA A 177 -23.46 -2.43 -6.26
N ILE A 178 -22.91 -2.81 -7.43
CA ILE A 178 -23.63 -2.85 -8.70
C ILE A 178 -24.79 -3.86 -8.66
N SER A 179 -24.61 -5.00 -7.99
CA SER A 179 -25.64 -6.05 -7.88
C SER A 179 -26.95 -5.60 -7.22
N ARG A 180 -26.94 -4.47 -6.50
CA ARG A 180 -28.15 -3.87 -5.90
C ARG A 180 -29.06 -3.17 -6.92
N PHE A 181 -28.57 -2.94 -8.14
CA PHE A 181 -29.26 -2.17 -9.17
C PHE A 181 -29.49 -3.05 -10.40
N PRO A 182 -30.67 -3.69 -10.54
CA PRO A 182 -30.93 -4.63 -11.62
C PRO A 182 -30.83 -4.04 -13.05
N GLY A 183 -30.87 -2.72 -13.18
CA GLY A 183 -30.70 -2.02 -14.47
C GLY A 183 -29.24 -1.77 -14.84
N LEU A 184 -28.27 -2.01 -13.94
CA LEU A 184 -26.85 -1.93 -14.22
C LEU A 184 -26.30 -3.31 -14.57
N GLU A 185 -25.40 -3.37 -15.53
CA GLU A 185 -24.78 -4.60 -15.96
C GLU A 185 -23.27 -4.39 -16.20
N ILE A 186 -22.44 -5.20 -15.55
CA ILE A 186 -21.01 -5.29 -15.87
C ILE A 186 -20.88 -6.20 -17.10
N VAL A 187 -20.75 -5.60 -18.28
CA VAL A 187 -20.77 -6.32 -19.56
C VAL A 187 -19.45 -7.00 -19.87
N ARG A 188 -18.34 -6.45 -19.40
CA ARG A 188 -16.98 -7.01 -19.58
C ARG A 188 -16.08 -6.64 -18.41
N CYS A 189 -15.21 -7.57 -18.08
CA CYS A 189 -14.12 -7.38 -17.13
C CYS A 189 -12.82 -7.88 -17.74
N GLU A 190 -11.74 -7.11 -17.63
CA GLU A 190 -10.39 -7.52 -18.00
C GLU A 190 -9.42 -7.13 -16.89
N TYR A 191 -8.28 -7.83 -16.81
CA TYR A 191 -7.22 -7.50 -15.84
C TYR A 191 -6.21 -6.55 -16.46
N GLY A 192 -5.74 -5.59 -15.66
CA GLY A 192 -4.56 -4.80 -15.91
C GLY A 192 -3.43 -5.16 -14.94
N ASP A 193 -2.45 -4.26 -14.86
CA ASP A 193 -1.29 -4.38 -13.95
C ASP A 193 -0.96 -3.04 -13.27
N TRP A 194 -1.95 -2.14 -13.14
CA TRP A 194 -1.88 -0.81 -12.57
C TRP A 194 -1.29 0.27 -13.48
N THR A 195 -0.75 -0.10 -14.65
CA THR A 195 -0.19 0.85 -15.62
C THR A 195 -1.26 1.37 -16.59
N GLU A 196 -1.01 2.55 -17.17
CA GLU A 196 -1.87 3.12 -18.23
C GLU A 196 -1.86 2.22 -19.46
N GLU A 197 -0.71 1.65 -19.82
CA GLU A 197 -0.55 0.73 -20.97
C GLU A 197 -1.39 -0.55 -20.79
N SER A 198 -1.44 -1.09 -19.58
CA SER A 198 -2.29 -2.25 -19.30
C SER A 198 -3.78 -1.90 -19.39
N GLY A 199 -4.16 -0.70 -18.94
CA GLY A 199 -5.51 -0.16 -19.14
C GLY A 199 -5.88 -0.04 -20.62
N GLU A 200 -4.96 0.45 -21.46
CA GLU A 200 -5.14 0.47 -22.91
C GLU A 200 -5.32 -0.95 -23.49
N THR A 201 -4.45 -1.88 -23.08
CA THR A 201 -4.49 -3.26 -23.56
C THR A 201 -5.79 -3.95 -23.18
N ALA A 202 -6.22 -3.82 -21.93
CA ALA A 202 -7.46 -4.37 -21.43
C ALA A 202 -8.67 -3.79 -22.22
N MET A 203 -8.71 -2.47 -22.43
CA MET A 203 -9.81 -1.86 -23.19
C MET A 203 -9.81 -2.28 -24.66
N LYS A 204 -8.66 -2.43 -25.32
CA LYS A 204 -8.57 -2.98 -26.69
C LYS A 204 -9.15 -4.40 -26.75
N GLN A 205 -8.85 -5.25 -25.77
CA GLN A 205 -9.41 -6.60 -25.68
C GLN A 205 -10.92 -6.56 -25.51
N ILE A 206 -11.42 -5.71 -24.61
CA ILE A 206 -12.86 -5.51 -24.39
C ILE A 206 -13.56 -5.10 -25.70
N LEU A 207 -13.06 -4.07 -26.36
CA LEU A 207 -13.67 -3.55 -27.60
C LEU A 207 -13.57 -4.52 -28.78
N SER A 208 -12.62 -5.45 -28.78
CA SER A 208 -12.53 -6.49 -29.81
C SER A 208 -13.66 -7.53 -29.73
N GLY A 209 -14.23 -7.71 -28.55
CA GLY A 209 -15.32 -8.66 -28.27
C GLY A 209 -16.66 -8.02 -27.86
N TYR A 210 -16.73 -6.69 -27.84
CA TYR A 210 -17.93 -5.96 -27.43
C TYR A 210 -18.07 -4.63 -28.17
N ASP A 211 -19.10 -4.52 -28.99
CA ASP A 211 -19.44 -3.33 -29.79
C ASP A 211 -20.57 -2.49 -29.19
N GLY A 212 -21.20 -2.96 -28.10
CA GLY A 212 -22.31 -2.29 -27.42
C GLY A 212 -21.88 -0.98 -26.72
N ALA A 213 -22.88 -0.31 -26.14
CA ALA A 213 -22.68 0.92 -25.39
C ALA A 213 -21.85 0.66 -24.13
N VAL A 214 -21.05 1.63 -23.74
CA VAL A 214 -20.29 1.67 -22.47
C VAL A 214 -20.64 2.98 -21.77
N ASP A 215 -21.46 2.89 -20.73
CA ASP A 215 -21.93 4.06 -19.98
C ASP A 215 -20.97 4.42 -18.84
N ALA A 216 -20.21 3.45 -18.33
CA ALA A 216 -19.16 3.69 -17.35
C ALA A 216 -17.99 2.72 -17.52
N VAL A 217 -16.79 3.20 -17.17
CA VAL A 217 -15.56 2.41 -17.02
C VAL A 217 -15.08 2.57 -15.58
N PHE A 218 -14.99 1.45 -14.85
CA PHE A 218 -14.29 1.38 -13.58
C PHE A 218 -12.88 0.85 -13.81
N GLY A 219 -11.89 1.72 -13.66
CA GLY A 219 -10.49 1.32 -13.61
C GLY A 219 -10.07 1.03 -12.17
N GLY A 220 -9.39 -0.08 -11.95
CA GLY A 220 -8.87 -0.44 -10.64
C GLY A 220 -7.92 0.62 -10.07
N ASN A 221 -7.35 1.48 -10.93
CA ASN A 221 -6.73 2.75 -10.54
C ASN A 221 -6.92 3.82 -11.64
N ASP A 222 -6.45 5.04 -11.37
CA ASP A 222 -6.60 6.21 -12.26
C ASP A 222 -5.87 6.01 -13.60
N ARG A 223 -4.66 5.41 -13.56
CA ARG A 223 -3.87 5.17 -14.76
C ARG A 223 -4.54 4.21 -15.73
N MET A 224 -5.11 3.12 -15.23
CA MET A 224 -5.85 2.18 -16.09
C MET A 224 -7.14 2.80 -16.63
N ALA A 225 -7.86 3.61 -15.83
CA ALA A 225 -9.04 4.35 -16.30
C ALA A 225 -8.67 5.34 -17.42
N LEU A 226 -7.54 6.04 -17.30
CA LEU A 226 -7.01 6.96 -18.32
C LEU A 226 -6.66 6.22 -19.61
N GLY A 227 -5.96 5.08 -19.51
CA GLY A 227 -5.64 4.23 -20.67
C GLY A 227 -6.88 3.74 -21.41
N ALA A 228 -7.89 3.29 -20.66
CA ALA A 228 -9.17 2.87 -21.23
C ALA A 228 -9.87 4.00 -21.97
N ARG A 229 -9.92 5.19 -21.37
CA ARG A 229 -10.52 6.38 -21.99
C ARG A 229 -9.82 6.72 -23.32
N ARG A 230 -8.49 6.68 -23.33
CA ARG A 230 -7.71 6.94 -24.56
C ARG A 230 -8.05 5.98 -25.69
N VAL A 231 -8.17 4.68 -25.39
CA VAL A 231 -8.52 3.65 -26.37
C VAL A 231 -9.94 3.84 -26.91
N MET A 232 -10.92 4.17 -26.08
CA MET A 232 -12.29 4.45 -26.52
C MET A 232 -12.33 5.64 -27.47
N MET A 233 -11.57 6.72 -27.18
CA MET A 233 -11.45 7.88 -28.07
C MET A 233 -10.80 7.50 -29.43
N GLN A 234 -9.70 6.74 -29.39
CA GLN A 234 -9.00 6.28 -30.61
C GLN A 234 -9.87 5.37 -31.47
N ALA A 235 -10.75 4.58 -30.85
CA ALA A 235 -11.72 3.73 -31.54
C ALA A 235 -12.94 4.50 -32.08
N GLY A 236 -12.96 5.83 -31.93
CA GLY A 236 -14.07 6.67 -32.41
C GLY A 236 -15.37 6.49 -31.64
N ARG A 237 -15.31 5.96 -30.39
CA ARG A 237 -16.50 5.86 -29.53
C ARG A 237 -16.90 7.24 -29.04
N ASP A 238 -18.19 7.52 -29.00
CA ASP A 238 -18.70 8.69 -28.31
C ASP A 238 -18.62 8.46 -26.81
N ILE A 239 -17.72 9.22 -26.16
CA ILE A 239 -17.47 9.13 -24.70
C ILE A 239 -18.02 10.34 -23.94
N SER A 240 -18.78 11.23 -24.60
CA SER A 240 -19.27 12.49 -24.02
C SER A 240 -20.10 12.27 -22.73
N ASN A 241 -20.77 11.13 -22.62
CA ASN A 241 -21.59 10.75 -21.47
C ASN A 241 -21.05 9.51 -20.73
N THR A 242 -19.87 8.99 -21.10
CA THR A 242 -19.27 7.84 -20.42
C THR A 242 -18.55 8.30 -19.14
N LEU A 243 -18.88 7.67 -18.03
CA LEU A 243 -18.19 7.89 -16.77
C LEU A 243 -16.87 7.11 -16.75
N PHE A 244 -15.78 7.76 -16.38
CA PHE A 244 -14.50 7.11 -16.11
C PHE A 244 -14.16 7.33 -14.65
N VAL A 245 -14.02 6.26 -13.88
CA VAL A 245 -13.69 6.35 -12.46
C VAL A 245 -12.46 5.51 -12.14
N GLY A 246 -11.64 6.00 -11.21
CA GLY A 246 -10.40 5.37 -10.79
C GLY A 246 -10.18 5.43 -9.28
N VAL A 247 -8.99 5.08 -8.88
CA VAL A 247 -8.49 5.08 -7.50
C VAL A 247 -7.07 5.62 -7.54
N ASP A 248 -6.59 6.19 -6.50
CA ASP A 248 -5.33 6.77 -6.07
C ASP A 248 -5.47 8.25 -5.75
N ALA A 249 -6.14 9.03 -6.62
CA ALA A 249 -6.36 10.46 -6.47
C ALA A 249 -5.06 11.20 -6.08
N LEU A 250 -3.93 10.87 -6.73
CA LEU A 250 -2.67 11.56 -6.51
C LEU A 250 -2.80 13.06 -6.85
N PRO A 251 -2.11 13.94 -6.08
CA PRO A 251 -2.32 15.38 -6.17
C PRO A 251 -1.63 16.07 -7.38
N GLU A 252 -0.77 15.35 -8.11
CA GLU A 252 -0.09 15.88 -9.27
C GLU A 252 -1.08 16.29 -10.38
N PRO A 253 -0.72 17.22 -11.28
CA PRO A 253 -1.62 17.65 -12.35
C PRO A 253 -2.09 16.52 -13.29
N ASP A 254 -1.25 15.51 -13.49
CA ASP A 254 -1.56 14.28 -14.23
C ASP A 254 -1.96 13.11 -13.31
N GLY A 255 -2.10 13.36 -12.02
CA GLY A 255 -2.67 12.45 -11.02
C GLY A 255 -4.19 12.52 -11.00
N GLY A 256 -4.83 11.60 -10.24
CA GLY A 256 -6.28 11.51 -10.20
C GLY A 256 -7.00 12.79 -9.82
N MET A 257 -6.46 13.58 -8.89
CA MET A 257 -7.06 14.88 -8.55
C MET A 257 -7.06 15.86 -9.73
N GLY A 258 -5.96 15.96 -10.47
CA GLY A 258 -5.86 16.79 -11.67
C GLY A 258 -6.80 16.29 -12.77
N LEU A 259 -6.84 14.97 -12.99
CA LEU A 259 -7.71 14.35 -14.00
C LEU A 259 -9.20 14.51 -13.69
N VAL A 260 -9.60 14.58 -12.42
CA VAL A 260 -10.98 14.91 -12.04
C VAL A 260 -11.25 16.40 -12.21
N ALA A 261 -10.31 17.26 -11.85
CA ALA A 261 -10.47 18.71 -11.97
C ALA A 261 -10.64 19.18 -13.42
N ASP A 262 -9.99 18.54 -14.39
CA ASP A 262 -10.13 18.81 -15.82
C ASP A 262 -11.23 17.99 -16.54
N SER A 263 -11.97 17.18 -15.78
CA SER A 263 -13.05 16.32 -16.26
C SER A 263 -12.59 15.16 -17.17
N THR A 264 -11.31 14.78 -17.12
CA THR A 264 -10.81 13.58 -17.78
C THR A 264 -11.32 12.32 -17.07
N LEU A 265 -11.36 12.33 -15.74
CA LEU A 265 -12.05 11.34 -14.93
C LEU A 265 -13.30 11.96 -14.30
N SER A 266 -14.34 11.14 -14.12
CA SER A 266 -15.58 11.54 -13.45
C SER A 266 -15.44 11.54 -11.92
N ALA A 267 -14.61 10.64 -11.40
CA ALA A 267 -14.25 10.54 -10.00
C ALA A 267 -12.98 9.71 -9.82
N SER A 268 -12.27 9.95 -8.74
CA SER A 268 -11.20 9.10 -8.22
C SER A 268 -11.32 8.98 -6.72
N ALA A 269 -11.18 7.77 -6.18
CA ALA A 269 -11.13 7.55 -4.75
C ALA A 269 -9.71 7.81 -4.23
N ILE A 270 -9.60 8.56 -3.13
CA ILE A 270 -8.31 8.77 -2.46
C ILE A 270 -7.79 7.43 -1.95
N TYR A 271 -6.54 7.12 -2.25
CA TYR A 271 -5.82 5.97 -1.72
C TYR A 271 -4.59 6.46 -0.96
N PRO A 272 -4.67 6.53 0.38
CA PRO A 272 -3.64 7.19 1.19
C PRO A 272 -2.35 6.36 1.27
N THR A 273 -1.20 7.03 1.37
CA THR A 273 0.11 6.42 1.61
C THR A 273 0.48 6.38 3.08
N HIS A 274 0.33 7.49 3.82
CA HIS A 274 0.59 7.62 5.26
C HIS A 274 1.93 7.00 5.71
N GLY A 275 3.02 7.31 5.02
CA GLY A 275 4.35 6.80 5.35
C GLY A 275 4.86 7.23 6.73
N ASP A 276 4.40 8.37 7.25
CA ASP A 276 4.67 8.84 8.60
C ASP A 276 4.01 7.95 9.67
N GLU A 277 2.73 7.60 9.49
CA GLU A 277 2.02 6.67 10.39
C GLU A 277 2.62 5.26 10.31
N LEU A 278 3.02 4.82 9.13
CA LEU A 278 3.71 3.55 8.94
C LEU A 278 5.05 3.51 9.67
N MET A 279 5.81 4.62 9.65
CA MET A 279 7.04 4.74 10.44
C MET A 279 6.76 4.70 11.94
N ILE A 280 5.71 5.36 12.41
CA ILE A 280 5.30 5.32 13.82
C ILE A 280 4.97 3.89 14.23
N LEU A 281 4.15 3.18 13.43
CA LEU A 281 3.82 1.77 13.68
C LEU A 281 5.08 0.89 13.76
N ALA A 282 6.00 1.04 12.82
CA ALA A 282 7.25 0.28 12.81
C ALA A 282 8.08 0.53 14.07
N LEU A 283 8.20 1.78 14.51
CA LEU A 283 8.94 2.14 15.70
C LEU A 283 8.25 1.70 16.99
N ASP A 284 6.94 1.72 17.06
CA ASP A 284 6.20 1.24 18.23
C ASP A 284 6.38 -0.27 18.40
N ILE A 285 6.36 -1.04 17.30
CA ILE A 285 6.68 -2.47 17.30
C ILE A 285 8.11 -2.70 17.79
N LEU A 286 9.11 -2.01 17.22
CA LEU A 286 10.52 -2.17 17.56
C LEU A 286 10.85 -1.77 19.02
N ARG A 287 10.08 -0.86 19.59
CA ARG A 287 10.21 -0.37 20.97
C ARG A 287 9.37 -1.17 21.97
N GLY A 288 8.64 -2.19 21.51
CA GLY A 288 7.80 -3.04 22.36
C GLY A 288 6.59 -2.31 22.95
N LYS A 289 6.10 -1.27 22.29
CA LYS A 289 4.86 -0.60 22.68
C LYS A 289 3.63 -1.36 22.15
N GLU A 290 2.46 -1.00 22.67
CA GLU A 290 1.19 -1.50 22.13
C GLU A 290 0.92 -0.94 20.73
N TYR A 291 0.43 -1.78 19.82
CA TYR A 291 0.06 -1.43 18.45
C TYR A 291 -1.15 -2.25 17.99
N PRO A 292 -1.97 -1.73 17.06
CA PRO A 292 -3.06 -2.49 16.48
C PRO A 292 -2.53 -3.56 15.51
N LYS A 293 -3.17 -4.74 15.51
CA LYS A 293 -2.85 -5.80 14.54
C LYS A 293 -3.22 -5.40 13.13
N GLU A 294 -4.24 -4.56 12.96
CA GLU A 294 -4.74 -4.06 11.68
C GLU A 294 -5.08 -2.58 11.80
N THR A 295 -4.58 -1.78 10.87
CA THR A 295 -4.87 -0.34 10.73
C THR A 295 -5.43 -0.09 9.34
N LEU A 296 -6.68 0.37 9.27
CA LEU A 296 -7.30 0.79 8.03
C LEU A 296 -7.14 2.31 7.86
N LEU A 297 -6.44 2.69 6.81
CA LEU A 297 -6.22 4.09 6.42
C LEU A 297 -7.51 4.66 5.80
N GLN A 298 -7.77 5.96 6.06
CA GLN A 298 -8.97 6.67 5.59
C GLN A 298 -8.60 7.86 4.70
#